data_de2ffa8fd554c26aff8bd313fd40835e
#
_entry.id   de2ffa8fd554c26aff8bd313fd40835e
#
_cell.length_a   1.000
_cell.length_b   1.000
_cell.length_c   1.000
_cell.angle_alpha   90.00
_cell.angle_beta   90.00
_cell.angle_gamma   90.00
#
_symmetry.space_group_name_H-M   'P 1'
#
loop_
_entity.id
_entity.type
_entity.pdbx_description
1 polymer ?
#
loop_
_entity_poly.entity_id
_entity_poly.type
_entity_poly.pdbx_seq_one_letter_code
_entity_poly.pdbx_strand_id
1 'polypeptide(L)'
;MNREMVLQLLEYFKESFGLEISSAEDLFETQRNLLEYLIKLGRGLENKIFEELGKGYEGATIEKDGTKYKFIDYRGNTIHGLFGEIHYQRAYYVAVENKSGSRIPLDEMLGIEKRHSPGLNYFLSSFTGRDAYQESLNRFHEIFRPDGKHLVSMRKALDMDYELGGRIEQRKQEEIGQIFDLVEPMEKQRVVEGTVAVSIDATKLREKQGEYVDDYGKRRYEIGFRDAKIAVISEARWDSARSEAYCADSTYVGGIEHADEFFRRVWVE
;
A
#
# COMPACT_ATOMS: atom_id res chain seq x y z
N MET A 1 16.22 -12.34 -18.09
CA MET A 1 16.05 -11.61 -19.36
C MET A 1 17.16 -12.04 -20.31
N ASN A 2 16.83 -12.49 -21.52
CA ASN A 2 17.82 -12.96 -22.49
C ASN A 2 18.62 -11.77 -23.04
N ARG A 3 19.96 -11.93 -23.19
CA ARG A 3 20.87 -10.90 -23.73
C ARG A 3 20.41 -10.37 -25.10
N GLU A 4 19.90 -11.25 -25.93
CA GLU A 4 19.40 -10.90 -27.27
C GLU A 4 18.21 -9.96 -27.23
N MET A 5 17.27 -10.18 -26.31
CA MET A 5 16.13 -9.28 -26.09
C MET A 5 16.55 -7.89 -25.57
N VAL A 6 17.59 -7.85 -24.72
CA VAL A 6 18.15 -6.56 -24.25
C VAL A 6 18.77 -5.79 -25.39
N LEU A 7 19.52 -6.47 -26.28
CA LEU A 7 20.14 -5.84 -27.45
C LEU A 7 19.09 -5.32 -28.44
N GLN A 8 18.02 -6.07 -28.69
CA GLN A 8 16.91 -5.63 -29.55
C GLN A 8 16.21 -4.40 -28.97
N LEU A 9 15.97 -4.37 -27.65
CA LEU A 9 15.39 -3.21 -26.98
C LEU A 9 16.32 -1.99 -27.06
N LEU A 10 17.62 -2.19 -26.92
CA LEU A 10 18.60 -1.11 -27.05
C LEU A 10 18.69 -0.56 -28.48
N GLU A 11 18.64 -1.43 -29.50
CA GLU A 11 18.61 -1.00 -30.91
C GLU A 11 17.33 -0.23 -31.22
N TYR A 12 16.18 -0.75 -30.80
CA TYR A 12 14.90 -0.03 -30.94
C TYR A 12 14.92 1.32 -30.25
N PHE A 13 15.51 1.40 -29.06
CA PHE A 13 15.65 2.67 -28.33
C PHE A 13 16.56 3.66 -29.07
N LYS A 14 17.69 3.19 -29.60
CA LYS A 14 18.62 4.00 -30.41
C LYS A 14 17.94 4.57 -31.66
N GLU A 15 17.20 3.74 -32.39
CA GLU A 15 16.48 4.14 -33.59
C GLU A 15 15.34 5.13 -33.28
N SER A 16 14.66 4.94 -32.15
CA SER A 16 13.49 5.77 -31.79
C SER A 16 13.85 7.14 -31.21
N PHE A 17 14.98 7.26 -30.53
CA PHE A 17 15.33 8.47 -29.75
C PHE A 17 16.65 9.14 -30.18
N GLY A 18 17.44 8.51 -31.04
CA GLY A 18 18.77 8.97 -31.41
C GLY A 18 19.73 8.99 -30.19
N LEU A 19 20.90 8.42 -30.31
CA LEU A 19 21.88 8.41 -29.21
C LEU A 19 23.12 9.21 -29.59
N GLU A 20 22.97 10.50 -29.89
CA GLU A 20 24.09 11.41 -29.97
C GLU A 20 24.17 12.21 -28.66
N ILE A 21 25.00 11.73 -27.73
CA ILE A 21 25.25 12.39 -26.45
C ILE A 21 26.55 13.17 -26.59
N SER A 22 26.42 14.50 -26.62
CA SER A 22 27.54 15.43 -26.73
C SER A 22 27.65 16.38 -25.53
N SER A 23 26.62 16.42 -24.69
CA SER A 23 26.54 17.29 -23.52
C SER A 23 25.88 16.61 -22.32
N ALA A 24 25.95 17.23 -21.16
CA ALA A 24 25.23 16.76 -19.96
C ALA A 24 23.72 16.88 -20.13
N GLU A 25 23.25 17.89 -20.87
CA GLU A 25 21.85 18.06 -21.23
C GLU A 25 21.36 16.91 -22.10
N ASP A 26 22.13 16.50 -23.12
CA ASP A 26 21.74 15.37 -23.98
C ASP A 26 21.65 14.07 -23.19
N LEU A 27 22.56 13.84 -22.26
CA LEU A 27 22.52 12.68 -21.37
C LEU A 27 21.26 12.71 -20.49
N PHE A 28 20.93 13.85 -19.90
CA PHE A 28 19.74 14.00 -19.07
C PHE A 28 18.45 13.74 -19.88
N GLU A 29 18.32 14.33 -21.07
CA GLU A 29 17.19 14.09 -21.96
C GLU A 29 17.07 12.62 -22.36
N THR A 30 18.21 11.97 -22.68
CA THR A 30 18.24 10.55 -23.02
C THR A 30 17.75 9.68 -21.84
N GLN A 31 18.19 9.98 -20.62
CA GLN A 31 17.76 9.26 -19.43
C GLN A 31 16.27 9.48 -19.14
N ARG A 32 15.76 10.69 -19.33
CA ARG A 32 14.34 10.99 -19.20
C ARG A 32 13.51 10.23 -20.23
N ASN A 33 13.90 10.24 -21.49
CA ASN A 33 13.22 9.51 -22.57
C ASN A 33 13.24 7.99 -22.32
N LEU A 34 14.35 7.46 -21.80
CA LEU A 34 14.44 6.05 -21.40
C LEU A 34 13.43 5.72 -20.29
N LEU A 35 13.31 6.57 -19.26
CA LEU A 35 12.33 6.38 -18.20
C LEU A 35 10.90 6.38 -18.75
N GLU A 36 10.55 7.35 -19.60
CA GLU A 36 9.23 7.40 -20.26
C GLU A 36 8.95 6.14 -21.08
N TYR A 37 9.94 5.66 -21.82
CA TYR A 37 9.82 4.43 -22.60
C TYR A 37 9.57 3.22 -21.71
N LEU A 38 10.33 3.08 -20.61
CA LEU A 38 10.15 1.98 -19.66
C LEU A 38 8.77 2.01 -19.00
N ILE A 39 8.24 3.18 -18.70
CA ILE A 39 6.89 3.34 -18.17
C ILE A 39 5.83 2.93 -19.20
N LYS A 40 5.99 3.32 -20.47
CA LYS A 40 5.08 2.90 -21.54
C LYS A 40 5.14 1.38 -21.78
N LEU A 41 6.34 0.81 -21.75
CA LEU A 41 6.55 -0.64 -21.83
C LEU A 41 5.88 -1.36 -20.65
N GLY A 42 6.10 -0.88 -19.42
CA GLY A 42 5.48 -1.41 -18.22
C GLY A 42 3.95 -1.42 -18.30
N ARG A 43 3.35 -0.33 -18.80
CA ARG A 43 1.90 -0.26 -19.05
C ARG A 43 1.43 -1.31 -20.06
N GLY A 44 2.17 -1.50 -21.15
CA GLY A 44 1.86 -2.53 -22.15
C GLY A 44 1.91 -3.93 -21.54
N LEU A 45 2.92 -4.20 -20.72
CA LEU A 45 3.07 -5.49 -20.03
C LEU A 45 1.96 -5.71 -18.98
N GLU A 46 1.59 -4.70 -18.18
CA GLU A 46 0.47 -4.80 -17.24
C GLU A 46 -0.83 -5.17 -17.96
N ASN A 47 -1.17 -4.46 -19.05
CA ASN A 47 -2.37 -4.78 -19.83
C ASN A 47 -2.31 -6.21 -20.40
N LYS A 48 -1.13 -6.64 -20.91
CA LYS A 48 -0.95 -7.98 -21.44
C LYS A 48 -1.13 -9.07 -20.38
N ILE A 49 -0.62 -8.85 -19.16
CA ILE A 49 -0.84 -9.75 -18.02
C ILE A 49 -2.33 -9.91 -17.75
N PHE A 50 -3.10 -8.81 -17.72
CA PHE A 50 -4.55 -8.86 -17.48
C PHE A 50 -5.32 -9.56 -18.60
N GLU A 51 -4.89 -9.44 -19.86
CA GLU A 51 -5.45 -10.21 -20.96
C GLU A 51 -5.23 -11.71 -20.77
N GLU A 52 -4.04 -12.13 -20.36
CA GLU A 52 -3.66 -13.54 -20.16
C GLU A 52 -4.32 -14.16 -18.92
N LEU A 53 -4.60 -13.39 -17.88
CA LEU A 53 -5.35 -13.85 -16.70
C LEU A 53 -6.80 -14.23 -17.01
N GLY A 54 -7.30 -13.80 -18.16
CA GLY A 54 -8.65 -14.08 -18.59
C GLY A 54 -9.69 -13.21 -17.86
N LYS A 55 -10.93 -13.72 -17.81
CA LYS A 55 -12.08 -12.93 -17.33
C LYS A 55 -12.60 -13.36 -15.95
N GLY A 56 -11.98 -14.35 -15.32
CA GLY A 56 -12.41 -14.86 -14.01
C GLY A 56 -13.78 -15.57 -14.03
N TYR A 57 -14.11 -16.25 -15.11
CA TYR A 57 -15.33 -17.06 -15.18
C TYR A 57 -15.13 -18.40 -14.47
N GLU A 58 -15.93 -18.66 -13.45
CA GLU A 58 -15.88 -19.88 -12.63
C GLU A 58 -17.07 -20.81 -12.83
N GLY A 59 -17.93 -20.52 -13.81
CA GLY A 59 -19.11 -21.32 -14.13
C GLY A 59 -20.41 -20.51 -14.10
N ALA A 60 -21.51 -21.13 -14.50
CA ALA A 60 -22.82 -20.46 -14.57
C ALA A 60 -23.36 -20.06 -13.18
N THR A 61 -22.97 -20.82 -12.15
CA THR A 61 -23.33 -20.56 -10.75
C THR A 61 -22.13 -20.91 -9.88
N ILE A 62 -21.82 -20.05 -8.92
CA ILE A 62 -20.78 -20.25 -7.91
C ILE A 62 -21.40 -20.15 -6.52
N GLU A 63 -20.79 -20.82 -5.54
CA GLU A 63 -21.22 -20.75 -4.14
C GLU A 63 -20.04 -20.29 -3.29
N LYS A 64 -20.25 -19.27 -2.47
CA LYS A 64 -19.26 -18.81 -1.49
C LYS A 64 -19.95 -18.26 -0.24
N ASP A 65 -19.39 -18.62 0.91
CA ASP A 65 -19.90 -18.23 2.23
C ASP A 65 -21.40 -18.55 2.39
N GLY A 66 -21.84 -19.73 1.84
CA GLY A 66 -23.24 -20.17 1.89
C GLY A 66 -24.19 -19.41 0.95
N THR A 67 -23.69 -18.46 0.16
CA THR A 67 -24.49 -17.69 -0.81
C THR A 67 -24.23 -18.19 -2.23
N LYS A 68 -25.32 -18.42 -2.98
CA LYS A 68 -25.24 -18.77 -4.41
C LYS A 68 -25.28 -17.51 -5.27
N TYR A 69 -24.35 -17.42 -6.22
CA TYR A 69 -24.24 -16.35 -7.19
C TYR A 69 -24.38 -16.90 -8.59
N LYS A 70 -25.13 -16.20 -9.44
CA LYS A 70 -25.35 -16.55 -10.84
C LYS A 70 -24.55 -15.61 -11.72
N PHE A 71 -23.85 -16.16 -12.72
CA PHE A 71 -23.21 -15.38 -13.79
C PHE A 71 -24.25 -14.58 -14.57
N ILE A 72 -23.97 -13.33 -14.81
CA ILE A 72 -24.83 -12.43 -15.60
C ILE A 72 -24.19 -12.11 -16.93
N ASP A 73 -23.01 -11.50 -16.91
CA ASP A 73 -22.32 -11.02 -18.11
C ASP A 73 -20.81 -10.80 -17.85
N TYR A 74 -20.10 -10.44 -18.90
CA TYR A 74 -18.75 -9.89 -18.80
C TYR A 74 -18.83 -8.37 -18.83
N ARG A 75 -18.18 -7.71 -17.85
CA ARG A 75 -18.13 -6.25 -17.74
C ARG A 75 -16.73 -5.72 -17.89
N GLY A 76 -16.59 -4.70 -18.74
CA GLY A 76 -15.36 -3.95 -18.82
C GLY A 76 -15.07 -3.18 -17.53
N ASN A 77 -13.81 -3.15 -17.15
CA ASN A 77 -13.32 -2.32 -16.04
C ASN A 77 -12.03 -1.62 -16.44
N THR A 78 -11.81 -0.48 -15.83
CA THR A 78 -10.55 0.27 -15.91
C THR A 78 -10.06 0.51 -14.51
N ILE A 79 -8.83 0.09 -14.24
CA ILE A 79 -8.15 0.34 -12.97
C ILE A 79 -6.88 1.15 -13.21
N HIS A 80 -6.40 1.79 -12.18
CA HIS A 80 -5.10 2.46 -12.18
C HIS A 80 -4.04 1.47 -11.69
N GLY A 81 -3.12 1.10 -12.58
CA GLY A 81 -1.91 0.35 -12.29
C GLY A 81 -0.74 1.27 -11.96
N LEU A 82 0.39 0.69 -11.62
CA LEU A 82 1.60 1.46 -11.34
C LEU A 82 2.07 2.28 -12.55
N PHE A 83 2.01 1.69 -13.74
CA PHE A 83 2.47 2.30 -14.98
C PHE A 83 1.36 3.00 -15.78
N GLY A 84 0.09 2.88 -15.39
CA GLY A 84 -1.01 3.52 -16.09
C GLY A 84 -2.36 2.88 -15.88
N GLU A 85 -3.27 3.22 -16.79
CA GLU A 85 -4.57 2.59 -16.81
C GLU A 85 -4.48 1.18 -17.41
N ILE A 86 -5.15 0.25 -16.77
CA ILE A 86 -5.29 -1.15 -17.18
C ILE A 86 -6.74 -1.37 -17.52
N HIS A 87 -7.00 -1.82 -18.76
CA HIS A 87 -8.34 -2.11 -19.26
C HIS A 87 -8.53 -3.61 -19.38
N TYR A 88 -9.55 -4.16 -18.74
CA TYR A 88 -9.83 -5.59 -18.80
C TYR A 88 -11.33 -5.90 -18.69
N GLN A 89 -11.69 -7.12 -19.04
CA GLN A 89 -13.04 -7.64 -18.86
C GLN A 89 -13.07 -8.63 -17.70
N ARG A 90 -14.17 -8.66 -16.96
CA ARG A 90 -14.36 -9.50 -15.80
C ARG A 90 -15.76 -10.10 -15.72
N ALA A 91 -15.88 -11.33 -15.25
CA ALA A 91 -17.12 -11.99 -15.03
C ALA A 91 -17.86 -11.34 -13.85
N TYR A 92 -19.13 -11.01 -14.05
CA TYR A 92 -19.98 -10.39 -13.05
C TYR A 92 -21.06 -11.34 -12.60
N TYR A 93 -21.14 -11.55 -11.29
CA TYR A 93 -22.08 -12.44 -10.64
C TYR A 93 -23.00 -11.67 -9.70
N VAL A 94 -24.25 -12.15 -9.57
CA VAL A 94 -25.25 -11.57 -8.66
C VAL A 94 -25.84 -12.68 -7.77
N ALA A 95 -26.05 -12.36 -6.49
CA ALA A 95 -26.66 -13.26 -5.53
C ALA A 95 -28.08 -13.67 -5.99
N VAL A 96 -28.38 -14.97 -5.89
CA VAL A 96 -29.65 -15.53 -6.38
C VAL A 96 -30.81 -15.16 -5.46
N GLU A 97 -30.60 -15.21 -4.13
CA GLU A 97 -31.69 -15.13 -3.16
C GLU A 97 -32.20 -13.71 -2.91
N ASN A 98 -31.33 -12.72 -2.84
CA ASN A 98 -31.73 -11.36 -2.44
C ASN A 98 -31.34 -10.25 -3.43
N LYS A 99 -30.68 -10.58 -4.55
CA LYS A 99 -30.19 -9.66 -5.60
C LYS A 99 -29.37 -8.46 -5.10
N SER A 100 -29.06 -8.41 -3.81
CA SER A 100 -28.39 -7.27 -3.17
C SER A 100 -26.87 -7.42 -3.11
N GLY A 101 -26.31 -8.56 -3.48
CA GLY A 101 -24.89 -8.82 -3.52
C GLY A 101 -24.39 -9.06 -4.94
N SER A 102 -23.24 -8.52 -5.27
CA SER A 102 -22.52 -8.85 -6.50
C SER A 102 -21.12 -9.32 -6.18
N ARG A 103 -20.56 -10.13 -7.09
CA ARG A 103 -19.24 -10.69 -6.93
C ARG A 103 -18.47 -10.67 -8.24
N ILE A 104 -17.20 -10.46 -8.12
CA ILE A 104 -16.26 -10.37 -9.23
C ILE A 104 -15.02 -11.18 -8.88
N PRO A 105 -15.00 -12.49 -9.18
CA PRO A 105 -13.92 -13.37 -8.72
C PRO A 105 -12.51 -12.93 -9.12
N LEU A 106 -12.36 -12.37 -10.33
CA LEU A 106 -11.07 -11.88 -10.80
C LEU A 106 -10.55 -10.73 -9.93
N ASP A 107 -11.40 -9.75 -9.60
CA ASP A 107 -10.99 -8.61 -8.76
C ASP A 107 -10.63 -9.09 -7.33
N GLU A 108 -11.41 -10.03 -6.80
CA GLU A 108 -11.14 -10.60 -5.48
C GLU A 108 -9.82 -11.37 -5.45
N MET A 109 -9.56 -12.20 -6.46
CA MET A 109 -8.30 -12.95 -6.59
C MET A 109 -7.08 -12.03 -6.69
N LEU A 110 -7.23 -10.91 -7.41
CA LEU A 110 -6.14 -9.94 -7.64
C LEU A 110 -6.02 -8.88 -6.55
N GLY A 111 -6.91 -8.88 -5.55
CA GLY A 111 -6.91 -7.85 -4.51
C GLY A 111 -7.18 -6.43 -5.06
N ILE A 112 -8.00 -6.34 -6.12
CA ILE A 112 -8.34 -5.06 -6.74
C ILE A 112 -9.46 -4.40 -5.94
N GLU A 113 -9.14 -3.32 -5.31
CA GLU A 113 -10.09 -2.52 -4.55
C GLU A 113 -10.21 -1.12 -5.16
N LYS A 114 -11.44 -0.62 -5.25
CA LYS A 114 -11.71 0.79 -5.64
C LYS A 114 -10.94 1.30 -6.85
N ARG A 115 -10.73 0.45 -7.85
CA ARG A 115 -10.06 0.76 -9.11
C ARG A 115 -8.55 1.04 -9.01
N HIS A 116 -7.86 0.46 -8.04
CA HIS A 116 -6.41 0.55 -7.91
C HIS A 116 -5.80 -0.84 -7.82
N SER A 117 -4.65 -1.01 -8.48
CA SER A 117 -3.88 -2.23 -8.33
C SER A 117 -3.17 -2.27 -6.98
N PRO A 118 -2.93 -3.46 -6.41
CA PRO A 118 -2.13 -3.59 -5.18
C PRO A 118 -0.74 -2.96 -5.29
N GLY A 119 -0.11 -3.06 -6.47
CA GLY A 119 1.19 -2.44 -6.72
C GLY A 119 1.15 -0.91 -6.60
N LEU A 120 0.14 -0.26 -7.21
CA LEU A 120 -0.03 1.19 -7.07
C LEU A 120 -0.24 1.58 -5.61
N ASN A 121 -1.10 0.86 -4.88
CA ASN A 121 -1.36 1.11 -3.46
C ASN A 121 -0.06 1.03 -2.65
N TYR A 122 0.72 -0.03 -2.82
CA TYR A 122 1.98 -0.23 -2.11
C TYR A 122 2.99 0.90 -2.36
N PHE A 123 3.24 1.23 -3.62
CA PHE A 123 4.21 2.27 -3.95
C PHE A 123 3.74 3.64 -3.48
N LEU A 124 2.46 3.99 -3.69
CA LEU A 124 1.94 5.27 -3.25
C LEU A 124 2.04 5.43 -1.72
N SER A 125 1.62 4.41 -0.95
CA SER A 125 1.70 4.45 0.52
C SER A 125 3.16 4.50 1.01
N SER A 126 4.11 3.92 0.28
CA SER A 126 5.53 4.04 0.62
C SER A 126 6.08 5.46 0.46
N PHE A 127 5.51 6.26 -0.42
CA PHE A 127 5.83 7.68 -0.56
C PHE A 127 5.14 8.52 0.51
N THR A 128 3.82 8.34 0.66
CA THR A 128 2.99 9.14 1.59
C THR A 128 3.33 8.89 3.06
N GLY A 129 3.86 7.72 3.39
CA GLY A 129 4.33 7.39 4.73
C GLY A 129 5.64 8.08 5.15
N ARG A 130 6.33 8.79 4.24
CA ARG A 130 7.64 9.41 4.53
C ARG A 130 7.60 10.93 4.60
N ASP A 131 6.75 11.55 3.80
CA ASP A 131 6.70 13.00 3.60
C ASP A 131 5.26 13.52 3.67
N ALA A 132 5.10 14.84 3.62
CA ALA A 132 3.78 15.44 3.49
C ALA A 132 3.06 14.96 2.21
N TYR A 133 1.77 14.65 2.32
CA TYR A 133 0.99 14.02 1.24
C TYR A 133 1.13 14.70 -0.12
N GLN A 134 1.04 16.03 -0.17
CA GLN A 134 1.13 16.75 -1.44
C GLN A 134 2.51 16.62 -2.08
N GLU A 135 3.56 16.66 -1.28
CA GLU A 135 4.94 16.53 -1.76
C GLU A 135 5.21 15.09 -2.22
N SER A 136 4.76 14.11 -1.47
CA SER A 136 4.82 12.69 -1.83
C SER A 136 4.13 12.41 -3.17
N LEU A 137 2.93 12.95 -3.37
CA LEU A 137 2.21 12.81 -4.63
C LEU A 137 2.93 13.49 -5.79
N ASN A 138 3.46 14.67 -5.59
CA ASN A 138 4.22 15.36 -6.64
C ASN A 138 5.43 14.53 -7.06
N ARG A 139 6.23 14.03 -6.11
CA ARG A 139 7.38 13.16 -6.38
C ARG A 139 6.95 11.84 -7.07
N PHE A 140 5.86 11.23 -6.60
CA PHE A 140 5.32 10.03 -7.24
C PHE A 140 4.95 10.31 -8.71
N HIS A 141 4.26 11.41 -8.98
CA HIS A 141 3.85 11.78 -10.33
C HIS A 141 5.05 12.17 -11.21
N GLU A 142 6.06 12.84 -10.69
CA GLU A 142 7.30 13.15 -11.41
C GLU A 142 8.00 11.89 -11.92
N ILE A 143 8.01 10.83 -11.11
CA ILE A 143 8.68 9.57 -11.45
C ILE A 143 7.82 8.73 -12.40
N PHE A 144 6.55 8.49 -12.02
CA PHE A 144 5.69 7.53 -12.74
C PHE A 144 4.80 8.16 -13.79
N ARG A 145 4.78 9.49 -13.89
CA ARG A 145 3.94 10.28 -14.82
C ARG A 145 4.71 11.43 -15.45
N PRO A 146 5.77 11.14 -16.19
CA PRO A 146 6.51 12.18 -16.88
C PRO A 146 5.67 12.91 -17.95
N ASP A 147 4.50 12.35 -18.34
CA ASP A 147 3.50 12.99 -19.21
C ASP A 147 2.66 14.07 -18.49
N GLY A 148 2.93 14.35 -17.22
CA GLY A 148 2.25 15.37 -16.41
C GLY A 148 0.82 15.04 -16.01
N LYS A 149 0.33 13.82 -16.28
CA LYS A 149 -1.03 13.41 -15.91
C LYS A 149 -1.06 12.86 -14.50
N HIS A 150 -1.84 13.48 -13.63
CA HIS A 150 -2.06 13.00 -12.27
C HIS A 150 -2.99 11.78 -12.28
N LEU A 151 -2.52 10.64 -11.77
CA LEU A 151 -3.34 9.43 -11.58
C LEU A 151 -4.23 9.50 -10.36
N VAL A 152 -3.71 10.07 -9.29
CA VAL A 152 -4.31 10.01 -7.96
C VAL A 152 -4.36 11.41 -7.37
N SER A 153 -5.54 11.84 -6.92
CA SER A 153 -5.67 13.09 -6.16
C SER A 153 -5.22 12.88 -4.71
N MET A 154 -4.88 13.97 -4.03
CA MET A 154 -4.50 13.95 -2.61
C MET A 154 -5.56 13.27 -1.74
N ARG A 155 -6.85 13.61 -1.95
CA ARG A 155 -7.95 12.97 -1.21
C ARG A 155 -7.99 11.46 -1.43
N LYS A 156 -7.75 11.04 -2.67
CA LYS A 156 -7.76 9.62 -3.00
C LYS A 156 -6.58 8.87 -2.38
N ALA A 157 -5.38 9.47 -2.36
CA ALA A 157 -4.23 8.92 -1.67
C ALA A 157 -4.49 8.77 -0.16
N LEU A 158 -5.07 9.78 0.47
CA LEU A 158 -5.50 9.72 1.86
C LEU A 158 -6.49 8.57 2.12
N ASP A 159 -7.51 8.43 1.27
CA ASP A 159 -8.50 7.34 1.40
C ASP A 159 -7.82 5.96 1.29
N MET A 160 -6.84 5.80 0.38
CA MET A 160 -6.07 4.57 0.21
C MET A 160 -5.23 4.24 1.44
N ASP A 161 -4.55 5.24 2.00
CA ASP A 161 -3.72 5.04 3.19
C ASP A 161 -4.57 4.74 4.44
N TYR A 162 -5.72 5.38 4.61
CA TYR A 162 -6.65 5.04 5.69
C TYR A 162 -7.16 3.61 5.60
N GLU A 163 -7.45 3.12 4.39
CA GLU A 163 -7.89 1.73 4.19
C GLU A 163 -6.76 0.74 4.44
N LEU A 164 -5.55 1.05 3.97
CA LEU A 164 -4.37 0.23 4.24
C LEU A 164 -4.07 0.19 5.75
N GLY A 165 -4.06 1.35 6.39
CA GLY A 165 -3.87 1.47 7.84
C GLY A 165 -4.92 0.69 8.63
N GLY A 166 -6.19 0.77 8.24
CA GLY A 166 -7.27 -0.02 8.87
C GLY A 166 -7.06 -1.53 8.75
N ARG A 167 -6.58 -2.03 7.60
CA ARG A 167 -6.28 -3.46 7.42
C ARG A 167 -5.07 -3.90 8.24
N ILE A 168 -4.04 -3.08 8.30
CA ILE A 168 -2.85 -3.36 9.13
C ILE A 168 -3.27 -3.42 10.60
N GLU A 169 -4.08 -2.45 11.04
CA GLU A 169 -4.60 -2.40 12.40
C GLU A 169 -5.46 -3.62 12.73
N GLN A 170 -6.38 -3.99 11.85
CA GLN A 170 -7.21 -5.19 12.04
C GLN A 170 -6.36 -6.46 12.19
N ARG A 171 -5.39 -6.67 11.29
CA ARG A 171 -4.47 -7.82 11.37
C ARG A 171 -3.71 -7.83 12.69
N LYS A 172 -3.24 -6.67 13.13
CA LYS A 172 -2.52 -6.55 14.38
C LYS A 172 -3.40 -6.88 15.59
N GLN A 173 -4.65 -6.44 15.58
CA GLN A 173 -5.61 -6.80 16.62
C GLN A 173 -5.93 -8.31 16.64
N GLU A 174 -6.02 -8.95 15.47
CA GLU A 174 -6.18 -10.39 15.36
C GLU A 174 -4.96 -11.15 15.93
N GLU A 175 -3.73 -10.69 15.63
CA GLU A 175 -2.49 -11.25 16.19
C GLU A 175 -2.44 -11.09 17.71
N ILE A 176 -2.79 -9.90 18.23
CA ILE A 176 -2.88 -9.63 19.67
C ILE A 176 -3.88 -10.57 20.33
N GLY A 177 -5.10 -10.71 19.75
CA GLY A 177 -6.11 -11.63 20.25
C GLY A 177 -5.62 -13.08 20.28
N GLN A 178 -4.97 -13.54 19.21
CA GLN A 178 -4.43 -14.89 19.15
C GLN A 178 -3.38 -15.16 20.25
N ILE A 179 -2.56 -14.16 20.61
CA ILE A 179 -1.50 -14.31 21.59
C ILE A 179 -2.03 -14.21 23.04
N PHE A 180 -2.96 -13.28 23.31
CA PHE A 180 -3.42 -12.99 24.66
C PHE A 180 -4.72 -13.72 25.07
N ASP A 181 -5.56 -14.12 24.10
CA ASP A 181 -6.82 -14.79 24.39
C ASP A 181 -6.71 -16.33 24.33
N LEU A 182 -5.56 -16.87 23.94
CA LEU A 182 -5.29 -18.31 24.00
C LEU A 182 -5.17 -18.77 25.46
N VAL A 183 -5.99 -19.76 25.81
CA VAL A 183 -6.04 -20.35 27.17
C VAL A 183 -4.79 -21.19 27.49
N GLU A 184 -3.97 -21.53 26.51
CA GLU A 184 -2.76 -22.30 26.66
C GLU A 184 -1.51 -21.40 26.83
N PRO A 185 -0.61 -21.69 27.77
CA PRO A 185 0.61 -20.92 27.94
C PRO A 185 1.44 -20.98 26.65
N MET A 186 2.00 -19.84 26.26
CA MET A 186 2.78 -19.64 25.04
C MET A 186 4.08 -20.46 25.06
N GLU A 187 4.01 -21.75 24.75
CA GLU A 187 5.21 -22.61 24.61
C GLU A 187 6.02 -22.33 23.32
N LYS A 188 5.55 -21.45 22.44
CA LYS A 188 6.22 -21.10 21.17
C LYS A 188 6.62 -19.63 21.09
N GLN A 189 7.07 -19.06 22.18
CA GLN A 189 7.76 -17.77 22.12
C GLN A 189 9.05 -17.93 21.31
N ARG A 190 9.27 -17.05 20.33
CA ARG A 190 10.60 -16.86 19.76
C ARG A 190 11.53 -16.52 20.91
N VAL A 191 12.39 -17.47 21.28
CA VAL A 191 13.49 -17.18 22.17
C VAL A 191 14.44 -16.28 21.39
N VAL A 192 14.44 -15.00 21.71
CA VAL A 192 15.45 -14.08 21.19
C VAL A 192 16.71 -14.35 21.98
N GLU A 193 17.71 -14.96 21.35
CA GLU A 193 19.04 -15.08 21.94
C GLU A 193 19.67 -13.69 21.89
N GLY A 194 19.69 -12.99 23.02
CA GLY A 194 20.30 -11.66 23.09
C GLY A 194 19.60 -10.71 24.07
N THR A 195 20.07 -9.49 24.12
CA THR A 195 19.47 -8.42 24.91
C THR A 195 18.59 -7.56 24.02
N VAL A 196 17.32 -7.42 24.37
CA VAL A 196 16.38 -6.54 23.68
C VAL A 196 16.26 -5.24 24.48
N ALA A 197 16.46 -4.12 23.82
CA ALA A 197 16.22 -2.79 24.38
C ALA A 197 14.85 -2.29 23.91
N VAL A 198 13.97 -1.91 24.83
CA VAL A 198 12.68 -1.30 24.53
C VAL A 198 12.67 0.11 25.08
N SER A 199 12.46 1.09 24.20
CA SER A 199 12.28 2.48 24.58
C SER A 199 10.85 2.91 24.24
N ILE A 200 10.16 3.55 25.17
CA ILE A 200 8.80 4.02 25.00
C ILE A 200 8.74 5.51 25.28
N ASP A 201 8.14 6.26 24.38
CA ASP A 201 7.87 7.69 24.53
C ASP A 201 6.42 7.99 24.18
N ALA A 202 5.90 9.12 24.67
CA ALA A 202 4.57 9.57 24.39
C ALA A 202 4.50 11.08 24.19
N THR A 203 3.73 11.50 23.21
CA THR A 203 3.46 12.91 22.95
C THR A 203 1.95 13.16 22.85
N LYS A 204 1.53 14.38 23.15
CA LYS A 204 0.12 14.76 23.04
C LYS A 204 -0.21 15.21 21.62
N LEU A 205 -1.11 14.52 20.98
CA LEU A 205 -1.70 14.93 19.71
C LEU A 205 -2.97 15.70 19.94
N ARG A 206 -3.12 16.80 19.20
CA ARG A 206 -4.32 17.59 19.17
C ARG A 206 -5.36 16.93 18.27
N GLU A 207 -6.55 16.66 18.82
CA GLU A 207 -7.63 15.99 18.10
C GLU A 207 -8.91 16.85 18.14
N LYS A 208 -9.67 16.81 17.06
CA LYS A 208 -11.02 17.37 17.05
C LYS A 208 -11.98 16.37 17.70
N GLN A 209 -12.52 16.76 18.84
CA GLN A 209 -13.49 15.96 19.59
C GLN A 209 -14.83 16.69 19.52
N GLY A 210 -15.82 16.08 18.91
CA GLY A 210 -17.14 16.66 18.83
C GLY A 210 -17.26 17.90 17.91
N GLU A 211 -18.46 18.16 17.45
CA GLU A 211 -18.80 19.32 16.63
C GLU A 211 -19.91 20.09 17.36
N TYR A 212 -19.78 21.39 17.48
CA TYR A 212 -20.81 22.25 18.06
C TYR A 212 -21.02 23.51 17.21
N VAL A 213 -22.14 24.14 17.36
CA VAL A 213 -22.44 25.40 16.68
C VAL A 213 -22.26 26.52 17.71
N ASP A 214 -21.41 27.51 17.38
CA ASP A 214 -21.19 28.66 18.27
C ASP A 214 -22.37 29.63 18.27
N ASP A 215 -22.35 30.62 19.15
CA ASP A 215 -23.43 31.62 19.31
C ASP A 215 -23.66 32.45 18.03
N TYR A 216 -22.78 32.37 17.06
CA TYR A 216 -22.88 33.04 15.76
C TYR A 216 -23.36 32.10 14.64
N GLY A 217 -23.81 30.88 14.99
CA GLY A 217 -24.27 29.88 14.02
C GLY A 217 -23.16 29.20 13.21
N LYS A 218 -21.89 29.35 13.60
CA LYS A 218 -20.75 28.71 12.91
C LYS A 218 -20.40 27.37 13.55
N ARG A 219 -20.15 26.37 12.70
CA ARG A 219 -19.65 25.07 13.14
C ARG A 219 -18.25 25.21 13.71
N ARG A 220 -18.05 24.69 14.89
CA ARG A 220 -16.77 24.63 15.61
C ARG A 220 -16.51 23.22 16.09
N TYR A 221 -15.28 22.98 16.46
CA TYR A 221 -14.85 21.68 16.97
C TYR A 221 -14.27 21.87 18.37
N GLU A 222 -14.70 21.04 19.29
CA GLU A 222 -13.97 20.87 20.54
C GLU A 222 -12.61 20.28 20.26
N ILE A 223 -11.61 20.75 21.00
CA ILE A 223 -10.25 20.30 20.85
C ILE A 223 -9.85 19.54 22.10
N GLY A 224 -9.61 18.25 21.91
CA GLY A 224 -9.04 17.41 22.92
C GLY A 224 -7.59 17.06 22.62
N PHE A 225 -6.98 16.32 23.53
CA PHE A 225 -5.64 15.78 23.36
C PHE A 225 -5.70 14.29 23.64
N ARG A 226 -5.01 13.51 22.78
CA ARG A 226 -4.72 12.09 23.02
C ARG A 226 -3.22 11.87 23.08
N ASP A 227 -2.83 10.90 23.88
CA ASP A 227 -1.44 10.49 23.93
C ASP A 227 -1.12 9.58 22.73
N ALA A 228 -0.25 10.06 21.86
CA ALA A 228 0.39 9.18 20.87
C ALA A 228 1.62 8.56 21.50
N LYS A 229 1.69 7.25 21.52
CA LYS A 229 2.76 6.46 22.09
C LYS A 229 3.59 5.87 20.96
N ILE A 230 4.88 5.84 21.15
CA ILE A 230 5.83 5.19 20.24
C ILE A 230 6.74 4.32 21.10
N ALA A 231 6.86 3.06 20.71
CA ALA A 231 7.88 2.17 21.25
C ALA A 231 8.89 1.84 20.15
N VAL A 232 10.15 1.74 20.54
CA VAL A 232 11.23 1.25 19.69
C VAL A 232 11.78 -0.01 20.35
N ILE A 233 11.72 -1.11 19.63
CA ILE A 233 12.25 -2.40 20.04
C ILE A 233 13.50 -2.65 19.22
N SER A 234 14.64 -2.85 19.85
CA SER A 234 15.92 -3.01 19.18
C SER A 234 16.72 -4.14 19.78
N GLU A 235 17.52 -4.82 18.98
CA GLU A 235 18.54 -5.70 19.48
C GLU A 235 19.72 -4.87 20.01
N ALA A 236 20.08 -5.06 21.28
CA ALA A 236 21.25 -4.40 21.85
C ALA A 236 22.50 -5.23 21.53
N ARG A 237 23.43 -4.65 20.78
CA ARG A 237 24.72 -5.25 20.39
C ARG A 237 25.88 -4.47 20.98
N TRP A 238 26.98 -5.17 21.21
CA TRP A 238 28.23 -4.55 21.72
C TRP A 238 29.25 -4.40 20.59
N ASP A 239 29.69 -3.18 20.35
CA ASP A 239 30.83 -2.89 19.46
C ASP A 239 32.12 -2.89 20.25
N SER A 240 32.90 -3.96 20.13
CA SER A 240 34.18 -4.10 20.86
C SER A 240 35.25 -3.11 20.38
N ALA A 241 35.16 -2.62 19.13
CA ALA A 241 36.13 -1.66 18.59
C ALA A 241 35.93 -0.27 19.19
N ARG A 242 34.69 0.10 19.49
CA ARG A 242 34.32 1.39 20.08
C ARG A 242 34.08 1.32 21.58
N SER A 243 34.02 0.11 22.16
CA SER A 243 33.67 -0.12 23.54
C SER A 243 32.34 0.50 23.95
N GLU A 244 31.34 0.41 23.08
CA GLU A 244 30.01 0.97 23.29
C GLU A 244 28.90 -0.01 22.87
N ALA A 245 27.74 0.09 23.53
CA ALA A 245 26.52 -0.61 23.10
C ALA A 245 25.78 0.22 22.04
N TYR A 246 25.23 -0.45 21.04
CA TYR A 246 24.37 0.19 20.04
C TYR A 246 23.11 -0.64 19.80
N CYS A 247 22.07 0.01 19.31
CA CYS A 247 20.82 -0.63 18.94
C CYS A 247 20.85 -0.97 17.45
N ALA A 248 20.55 -2.23 17.13
CA ALA A 248 20.44 -2.73 15.76
C ALA A 248 19.01 -3.22 15.50
N ASP A 249 18.65 -3.34 14.21
CA ASP A 249 17.40 -3.97 13.74
C ASP A 249 16.15 -3.46 14.48
N SER A 250 16.02 -2.12 14.52
CA SER A 250 14.94 -1.45 15.26
C SER A 250 13.58 -1.61 14.61
N THR A 251 12.60 -2.07 15.37
CA THR A 251 11.17 -2.08 15.03
C THR A 251 10.47 -0.94 15.78
N TYR A 252 9.55 -0.27 15.10
CA TYR A 252 8.78 0.85 15.65
C TYR A 252 7.32 0.47 15.78
N VAL A 253 6.77 0.65 16.97
CA VAL A 253 5.35 0.42 17.27
C VAL A 253 4.73 1.75 17.67
N GLY A 254 3.68 2.17 16.98
CA GLY A 254 2.95 3.40 17.27
C GLY A 254 1.49 3.14 17.60
N GLY A 255 0.89 3.95 18.47
CA GLY A 255 -0.52 3.85 18.80
C GLY A 255 -1.04 5.04 19.62
N ILE A 256 -2.36 5.21 19.62
CA ILE A 256 -3.08 6.22 20.40
C ILE A 256 -4.07 5.60 21.38
N GLU A 257 -4.09 4.29 21.47
CA GLU A 257 -4.91 3.50 22.40
C GLU A 257 -4.47 3.68 23.86
N HIS A 258 -5.24 3.12 24.81
CA HIS A 258 -4.88 3.08 26.21
C HIS A 258 -3.55 2.36 26.46
N ALA A 259 -2.90 2.65 27.56
CA ALA A 259 -1.55 2.13 27.86
C ALA A 259 -1.52 0.60 27.83
N ASP A 260 -2.50 -0.08 28.41
CA ASP A 260 -2.54 -1.54 28.49
C ASP A 260 -2.66 -2.18 27.10
N GLU A 261 -3.46 -1.60 26.20
CA GLU A 261 -3.60 -2.05 24.81
C GLU A 261 -2.30 -1.80 24.03
N PHE A 262 -1.69 -0.64 24.24
CA PHE A 262 -0.41 -0.29 23.62
C PHE A 262 0.71 -1.25 24.07
N PHE A 263 0.78 -1.59 25.37
CA PHE A 263 1.77 -2.55 25.86
C PHE A 263 1.56 -3.95 25.28
N ARG A 264 0.32 -4.40 25.10
CA ARG A 264 0.05 -5.67 24.41
C ARG A 264 0.55 -5.66 22.97
N ARG A 265 0.38 -4.55 22.27
CA ARG A 265 0.90 -4.34 20.90
C ARG A 265 2.42 -4.42 20.87
N VAL A 266 3.11 -3.76 21.79
CA VAL A 266 4.58 -3.80 21.89
C VAL A 266 5.09 -5.20 22.22
N TRP A 267 4.33 -5.96 23.00
CA TRP A 267 4.70 -7.32 23.40
C TRP A 267 4.63 -8.32 22.25
N VAL A 268 3.77 -8.10 21.27
CA VAL A 268 3.58 -9.00 20.11
C VAL A 268 4.66 -8.81 19.05
N GLU A 269 5.29 -7.67 18.99
CA GLU A 269 6.43 -7.40 18.09
C GLU A 269 7.71 -8.06 18.57
#